data_67535efa35803038e94f955cea0f09dc
#
_entry.id   67535efa35803038e94f955cea0f09dc
#
_cell.length_a   1.000
_cell.length_b   1.000
_cell.length_c   1.000
_cell.angle_alpha   90.00
_cell.angle_beta   90.00
_cell.angle_gamma   90.00
#
_symmetry.space_group_name_H-M   'P 1'
#
loop_
_entity.id
_entity.type
_entity.pdbx_description
1 polymer ?
#
loop_
_entity_poly.entity_id
_entity_poly.type
_entity_poly.pdbx_seq_one_letter_code
_entity_poly.pdbx_strand_id
1 'polypeptide(L)'
;AIDRSLTGGETFVWPPFTFRVLWVPGHAPGLLCLYEPTQRLLIASDHILPDTSPHVGSFPMRTDKPLSAYLASLERVRRLPVERTLPGHGEPFGDARPRIDELIAHHRERLQEILTVLAEGPQTAYQVATRLSWLGQRESWTQLDPFQRFLALTETLAHLEHLVDLGEVLVSEGQYTLAPL
;
A
#
# COMPACT_ATOMS: atom_id res chain seq x y z
N ALA A 1 0.65 21.63 -21.50
CA ALA A 1 -0.57 22.10 -20.83
C ALA A 1 -1.35 20.88 -20.35
N ILE A 2 -2.00 20.96 -19.20
CA ILE A 2 -2.94 19.93 -18.72
C ILE A 2 -4.31 20.34 -19.24
N ASP A 3 -4.91 19.49 -20.09
CA ASP A 3 -6.20 19.79 -20.69
C ASP A 3 -7.36 19.39 -19.77
N ARG A 4 -7.16 18.36 -18.92
CA ARG A 4 -8.15 17.87 -17.96
C ARG A 4 -7.50 17.21 -16.77
N SER A 5 -8.01 17.48 -15.57
CA SER A 5 -7.68 16.76 -14.34
C SER A 5 -8.75 15.71 -14.06
N LEU A 6 -8.34 14.54 -13.53
CA LEU A 6 -9.22 13.47 -13.08
C LEU A 6 -9.06 13.31 -11.56
N THR A 7 -10.16 13.10 -10.85
CA THR A 7 -10.19 13.03 -9.37
C THR A 7 -10.73 11.71 -8.83
N GLY A 8 -11.34 10.89 -9.70
CA GLY A 8 -11.99 9.64 -9.35
C GLY A 8 -13.51 9.75 -9.28
N GLY A 9 -14.17 8.66 -9.69
CA GLY A 9 -15.64 8.58 -9.80
C GLY A 9 -16.20 8.97 -11.16
N GLU A 10 -15.46 9.72 -11.98
CA GLU A 10 -15.90 10.14 -13.31
C GLU A 10 -15.68 9.03 -14.36
N THR A 11 -16.33 9.23 -15.51
CA THR A 11 -16.12 8.45 -16.73
C THR A 11 -15.14 9.19 -17.64
N PHE A 12 -14.13 8.48 -18.13
CA PHE A 12 -13.17 8.95 -19.11
C PHE A 12 -13.32 8.19 -20.42
N VAL A 13 -13.70 8.91 -21.49
CA VAL A 13 -13.93 8.33 -22.80
C VAL A 13 -12.70 8.53 -23.68
N TRP A 14 -12.15 7.41 -24.16
CA TRP A 14 -11.06 7.34 -25.13
C TRP A 14 -11.44 6.31 -26.20
N PRO A 15 -12.12 6.68 -27.29
CA PRO A 15 -12.65 5.72 -28.26
C PRO A 15 -11.60 4.72 -28.75
N PRO A 16 -11.91 3.40 -28.78
CA PRO A 16 -13.23 2.82 -28.54
C PRO A 16 -13.54 2.51 -27.05
N PHE A 17 -12.71 2.94 -26.11
CA PHE A 17 -12.81 2.61 -24.69
C PHE A 17 -13.59 3.63 -23.89
N THR A 18 -14.24 3.15 -22.82
CA THR A 18 -14.93 3.97 -21.82
C THR A 18 -14.51 3.52 -20.43
N PHE A 19 -13.63 4.29 -19.79
CA PHE A 19 -13.07 3.96 -18.49
C PHE A 19 -13.86 4.59 -17.33
N ARG A 20 -14.02 3.83 -16.25
CA ARG A 20 -14.35 4.38 -14.93
C ARG A 20 -13.04 4.76 -14.25
N VAL A 21 -12.95 6.00 -13.78
CA VAL A 21 -11.78 6.49 -13.04
C VAL A 21 -11.94 6.11 -11.58
N LEU A 22 -10.99 5.37 -11.04
CA LEU A 22 -10.99 4.90 -9.67
C LEU A 22 -9.89 5.63 -8.90
N TRP A 23 -10.24 6.41 -7.90
CA TRP A 23 -9.26 6.97 -6.98
C TRP A 23 -8.83 5.89 -5.99
N VAL A 24 -7.54 5.57 -5.96
CA VAL A 24 -6.93 4.46 -5.22
C VAL A 24 -5.73 4.94 -4.40
N PRO A 25 -5.96 5.80 -3.39
CA PRO A 25 -4.88 6.32 -2.55
C PRO A 25 -4.17 5.19 -1.78
N GLY A 26 -2.94 5.47 -1.37
CA GLY A 26 -2.07 4.58 -0.63
C GLY A 26 -0.62 4.77 -1.04
N HIS A 27 -0.19 4.21 -2.17
CA HIS A 27 1.13 4.47 -2.76
C HIS A 27 1.35 5.98 -2.99
N ALA A 28 0.40 6.65 -3.60
CA ALA A 28 0.37 8.10 -3.72
C ALA A 28 -1.04 8.65 -3.42
N PRO A 29 -1.17 9.85 -2.84
CA PRO A 29 -2.48 10.43 -2.48
C PRO A 29 -3.43 10.61 -3.67
N GLY A 30 -2.88 10.95 -4.84
CA GLY A 30 -3.63 11.18 -6.08
C GLY A 30 -3.66 10.00 -7.04
N LEU A 31 -3.28 8.79 -6.62
CA LEU A 31 -3.20 7.64 -7.52
C LEU A 31 -4.57 7.26 -8.06
N LEU A 32 -4.62 7.01 -9.37
CA LEU A 32 -5.82 6.58 -10.08
C LEU A 32 -5.57 5.26 -10.81
N CYS A 33 -6.61 4.41 -10.85
CA CYS A 33 -6.74 3.31 -11.80
C CYS A 33 -7.82 3.65 -12.82
N LEU A 34 -7.73 3.07 -14.01
CA LEU A 34 -8.77 3.16 -15.03
C LEU A 34 -9.35 1.77 -15.28
N TYR A 35 -10.64 1.60 -15.06
CA TYR A 35 -11.33 0.33 -15.29
C TYR A 35 -12.26 0.42 -16.50
N GLU A 36 -12.05 -0.45 -17.49
CA GLU A 36 -12.91 -0.61 -18.68
C GLU A 36 -13.84 -1.82 -18.48
N PRO A 37 -15.15 -1.60 -18.24
CA PRO A 37 -16.04 -2.67 -17.81
C PRO A 37 -16.41 -3.66 -18.92
N THR A 38 -16.41 -3.25 -20.19
CA THR A 38 -16.80 -4.11 -21.32
C THR A 38 -15.77 -5.20 -21.59
N GLN A 39 -14.49 -4.84 -21.51
CA GLN A 39 -13.37 -5.77 -21.70
C GLN A 39 -12.81 -6.29 -20.37
N ARG A 40 -13.37 -5.85 -19.24
CA ARG A 40 -12.89 -6.19 -17.89
C ARG A 40 -11.40 -5.91 -17.70
N LEU A 41 -10.95 -4.78 -18.29
CA LEU A 41 -9.57 -4.34 -18.29
C LEU A 41 -9.33 -3.33 -17.17
N LEU A 42 -8.28 -3.54 -16.38
CA LEU A 42 -7.81 -2.60 -15.36
C LEU A 42 -6.43 -2.06 -15.75
N ILE A 43 -6.31 -0.76 -15.93
CA ILE A 43 -5.01 -0.06 -15.91
C ILE A 43 -4.74 0.28 -14.45
N ALA A 44 -3.86 -0.50 -13.83
CA ALA A 44 -3.68 -0.52 -12.38
C ALA A 44 -2.69 0.53 -11.87
N SER A 45 -1.87 1.12 -12.75
CA SER A 45 -0.77 2.01 -12.33
C SER A 45 0.10 1.30 -11.27
N ASP A 46 0.66 2.03 -10.30
CA ASP A 46 1.41 1.47 -9.17
C ASP A 46 0.51 1.09 -7.97
N HIS A 47 -0.78 0.84 -8.22
CA HIS A 47 -1.67 0.30 -7.20
C HIS A 47 -1.52 -1.22 -7.03
N ILE A 48 -1.33 -1.95 -8.14
CA ILE A 48 -1.17 -3.41 -8.15
C ILE A 48 -0.04 -3.74 -9.11
N LEU A 49 1.09 -4.21 -8.58
CA LEU A 49 2.25 -4.68 -9.34
C LEU A 49 2.34 -6.20 -9.31
N PRO A 50 2.78 -6.87 -10.40
CA PRO A 50 2.76 -8.34 -10.49
C PRO A 50 3.70 -9.03 -9.51
N ASP A 51 4.93 -8.53 -9.35
CA ASP A 51 6.02 -9.25 -8.69
C ASP A 51 6.51 -8.62 -7.38
N THR A 52 6.07 -7.39 -7.07
CA THR A 52 6.49 -6.66 -5.86
C THR A 52 5.30 -5.92 -5.23
N SER A 53 5.37 -5.65 -3.94
CA SER A 53 4.42 -4.74 -3.29
C SER A 53 4.77 -3.30 -3.64
N PRO A 54 3.78 -2.46 -4.01
CA PRO A 54 4.01 -1.03 -4.09
C PRO A 54 4.44 -0.48 -2.73
N HIS A 55 5.39 0.46 -2.73
CA HIS A 55 5.77 1.14 -1.50
C HIS A 55 4.60 1.98 -0.96
N VAL A 56 4.22 1.75 0.29
CA VAL A 56 3.16 2.48 1.00
C VAL A 56 3.76 3.11 2.25
N GLY A 57 4.32 4.31 2.08
CA GLY A 57 5.06 5.00 3.13
C GLY A 57 4.34 6.21 3.71
N SER A 58 4.51 6.44 5.01
CA SER A 58 4.13 7.68 5.68
C SER A 58 5.31 8.66 5.69
N PHE A 59 5.02 9.92 5.36
CA PHE A 59 6.00 11.00 5.32
C PHE A 59 5.50 12.18 6.14
N PRO A 60 6.36 13.01 6.76
CA PRO A 60 5.96 14.09 7.65
C PRO A 60 4.97 15.11 7.07
N MET A 61 4.89 15.22 5.74
CA MET A 61 3.97 16.13 5.06
C MET A 61 2.67 15.44 4.58
N ARG A 62 2.52 14.13 4.79
CA ARG A 62 1.28 13.41 4.48
C ARG A 62 0.33 13.50 5.66
N THR A 63 -0.91 13.87 5.38
CA THR A 63 -2.00 13.90 6.36
C THR A 63 -3.00 12.76 6.14
N ASP A 64 -2.86 12.03 5.03
CA ASP A 64 -3.62 10.83 4.74
C ASP A 64 -2.99 9.63 5.46
N LYS A 65 -3.80 8.61 5.70
CA LYS A 65 -3.37 7.35 6.33
C LYS A 65 -3.05 6.33 5.24
N PRO A 66 -1.79 6.29 4.76
CA PRO A 66 -1.48 5.63 3.48
C PRO A 66 -1.81 4.14 3.48
N LEU A 67 -1.50 3.39 4.54
CA LEU A 67 -1.77 1.96 4.58
C LEU A 67 -3.27 1.68 4.70
N SER A 68 -3.99 2.40 5.56
CA SER A 68 -5.45 2.26 5.69
C SER A 68 -6.15 2.55 4.37
N ALA A 69 -5.72 3.62 3.68
CA ALA A 69 -6.24 4.02 2.38
C ALA A 69 -5.93 2.96 1.30
N TYR A 70 -4.71 2.42 1.30
CA TYR A 70 -4.28 1.39 0.36
C TYR A 70 -5.09 0.10 0.51
N LEU A 71 -5.21 -0.42 1.73
CA LEU A 71 -5.98 -1.63 2.00
C LEU A 71 -7.46 -1.47 1.63
N ALA A 72 -8.07 -0.32 1.96
CA ALA A 72 -9.44 -0.01 1.55
C ALA A 72 -9.58 0.09 0.02
N SER A 73 -8.57 0.61 -0.68
CA SER A 73 -8.55 0.70 -2.13
C SER A 73 -8.41 -0.68 -2.80
N LEU A 74 -7.54 -1.54 -2.28
CA LEU A 74 -7.42 -2.93 -2.72
C LEU A 74 -8.75 -3.69 -2.62
N GLU A 75 -9.43 -3.59 -1.46
CA GLU A 75 -10.74 -4.24 -1.26
C GLU A 75 -11.83 -3.71 -2.21
N ARG A 76 -11.79 -2.44 -2.61
CA ARG A 76 -12.71 -1.91 -3.63
C ARG A 76 -12.42 -2.47 -5.02
N VAL A 77 -11.15 -2.50 -5.43
CA VAL A 77 -10.73 -3.02 -6.73
C VAL A 77 -10.97 -4.53 -6.82
N ARG A 78 -10.75 -5.28 -5.74
CA ARG A 78 -11.00 -6.71 -5.61
C ARG A 78 -12.41 -7.14 -6.03
N ARG A 79 -13.40 -6.25 -5.83
CA ARG A 79 -14.82 -6.52 -6.17
C ARG A 79 -15.12 -6.35 -7.65
N LEU A 80 -14.20 -5.81 -8.44
CA LEU A 80 -14.39 -5.62 -9.87
C LEU A 80 -14.11 -6.94 -10.64
N PRO A 81 -14.91 -7.25 -11.66
CA PRO A 81 -14.65 -8.40 -12.52
C PRO A 81 -13.53 -8.07 -13.51
N VAL A 82 -12.27 -8.12 -13.05
CA VAL A 82 -11.09 -7.86 -13.88
C VAL A 82 -10.61 -9.18 -14.50
N GLU A 83 -10.39 -9.18 -15.81
CA GLU A 83 -9.81 -10.32 -16.56
C GLU A 83 -8.40 -10.02 -17.08
N ARG A 84 -8.03 -8.74 -17.16
CA ARG A 84 -6.71 -8.30 -17.61
C ARG A 84 -6.28 -7.08 -16.82
N THR A 85 -5.05 -7.13 -16.31
CA THR A 85 -4.44 -6.06 -15.53
C THR A 85 -3.20 -5.53 -16.23
N LEU A 86 -3.14 -4.21 -16.39
CA LEU A 86 -1.99 -3.47 -16.92
C LEU A 86 -1.37 -2.66 -15.77
N PRO A 87 -0.26 -3.12 -15.19
CA PRO A 87 0.40 -2.43 -14.09
C PRO A 87 1.23 -1.24 -14.60
N GLY A 88 1.66 -0.37 -13.68
CA GLY A 88 2.60 0.73 -13.99
C GLY A 88 4.02 0.22 -14.25
N HIS A 89 4.40 -0.89 -13.63
CA HIS A 89 5.68 -1.58 -13.79
C HIS A 89 5.47 -3.09 -13.85
N GLY A 90 6.34 -3.80 -14.58
CA GLY A 90 6.26 -5.24 -14.81
C GLY A 90 5.34 -5.61 -15.97
N GLU A 91 5.13 -6.91 -16.16
CA GLU A 91 4.36 -7.44 -17.29
C GLU A 91 2.85 -7.42 -17.01
N PRO A 92 2.01 -7.23 -18.04
CA PRO A 92 0.57 -7.42 -17.93
C PRO A 92 0.22 -8.83 -17.45
N PHE A 93 -0.84 -8.93 -16.64
CA PHE A 93 -1.32 -10.22 -16.12
C PHE A 93 -2.85 -10.32 -16.16
N GLY A 94 -3.40 -11.45 -15.74
CA GLY A 94 -4.83 -11.76 -15.81
C GLY A 94 -5.65 -11.10 -14.68
N ASP A 95 -6.45 -11.94 -14.00
CA ASP A 95 -7.30 -11.53 -12.88
C ASP A 95 -6.47 -10.88 -11.76
N ALA A 96 -6.88 -9.70 -11.33
CA ALA A 96 -6.19 -8.95 -10.28
C ALA A 96 -6.42 -9.53 -8.87
N ARG A 97 -7.50 -10.32 -8.65
CA ARG A 97 -7.91 -10.77 -7.31
C ARG A 97 -6.87 -11.61 -6.58
N PRO A 98 -6.26 -12.64 -7.19
CA PRO A 98 -5.23 -13.41 -6.51
C PRO A 98 -4.07 -12.53 -6.04
N ARG A 99 -3.64 -11.59 -6.90
CA ARG A 99 -2.56 -10.67 -6.54
C ARG A 99 -2.95 -9.68 -5.45
N ILE A 100 -4.19 -9.19 -5.46
CA ILE A 100 -4.73 -8.35 -4.37
C ILE A 100 -4.75 -9.13 -3.05
N ASP A 101 -5.15 -10.39 -3.05
CA ASP A 101 -5.17 -11.24 -1.86
C ASP A 101 -3.75 -11.44 -1.28
N GLU A 102 -2.74 -11.63 -2.14
CA GLU A 102 -1.33 -11.69 -1.74
C GLU A 102 -0.85 -10.37 -1.12
N LEU A 103 -1.19 -9.22 -1.71
CA LEU A 103 -0.81 -7.90 -1.20
C LEU A 103 -1.44 -7.63 0.18
N ILE A 104 -2.72 -7.97 0.35
CA ILE A 104 -3.41 -7.85 1.65
C ILE A 104 -2.77 -8.78 2.69
N ALA A 105 -2.45 -10.02 2.31
CA ALA A 105 -1.78 -10.97 3.20
C ALA A 105 -0.40 -10.46 3.61
N HIS A 106 0.40 -9.95 2.67
CA HIS A 106 1.71 -9.35 2.93
C HIS A 106 1.64 -8.24 4.00
N HIS A 107 0.69 -7.32 3.87
CA HIS A 107 0.56 -6.25 4.88
C HIS A 107 0.07 -6.77 6.23
N ARG A 108 -0.80 -7.78 6.26
CA ARG A 108 -1.22 -8.44 7.52
C ARG A 108 -0.05 -9.12 8.22
N GLU A 109 0.79 -9.84 7.49
CA GLU A 109 2.00 -10.46 8.03
C GLU A 109 2.94 -9.39 8.60
N ARG A 110 3.15 -8.29 7.90
CA ARG A 110 3.96 -7.15 8.38
C ARG A 110 3.41 -6.53 9.67
N LEU A 111 2.11 -6.36 9.78
CA LEU A 111 1.46 -5.88 11.01
C LEU A 111 1.72 -6.83 12.18
N GLN A 112 1.63 -8.15 11.97
CA GLN A 112 1.93 -9.16 12.99
C GLN A 112 3.41 -9.16 13.42
N GLU A 113 4.35 -9.00 12.48
CA GLU A 113 5.77 -8.83 12.81
C GLU A 113 5.99 -7.62 13.72
N ILE A 114 5.36 -6.49 13.43
CA ILE A 114 5.44 -5.26 14.23
C ILE A 114 4.90 -5.50 15.65
N LEU A 115 3.71 -6.10 15.77
CA LEU A 115 3.12 -6.43 17.08
C LEU A 115 4.02 -7.36 17.88
N THR A 116 4.68 -8.33 17.24
CA THR A 116 5.65 -9.22 17.89
C THR A 116 6.86 -8.45 18.43
N VAL A 117 7.39 -7.49 17.67
CA VAL A 117 8.49 -6.62 18.13
C VAL A 117 8.05 -5.77 19.32
N LEU A 118 6.84 -5.20 19.28
CA LEU A 118 6.31 -4.36 20.35
C LEU A 118 5.94 -5.14 21.63
N ALA A 119 5.75 -6.45 21.54
CA ALA A 119 5.50 -7.31 22.71
C ALA A 119 6.71 -7.35 23.67
N GLU A 120 7.91 -6.99 23.21
CA GLU A 120 9.12 -6.93 24.03
C GLU A 120 9.26 -5.61 24.81
N GLY A 121 8.38 -4.62 24.54
CA GLY A 121 8.36 -3.32 25.22
C GLY A 121 8.30 -2.12 24.26
N PRO A 122 8.34 -0.90 24.80
CA PRO A 122 8.28 0.32 23.99
C PRO A 122 9.41 0.43 22.98
N GLN A 123 9.09 0.78 21.73
CA GLN A 123 10.06 0.92 20.65
C GLN A 123 9.79 2.19 19.82
N THR A 124 10.83 2.84 19.33
CA THR A 124 10.71 3.85 18.27
C THR A 124 10.46 3.18 16.92
N ALA A 125 9.90 3.91 15.95
CA ALA A 125 9.70 3.39 14.58
C ALA A 125 11.02 2.88 13.96
N TYR A 126 12.14 3.56 14.24
CA TYR A 126 13.45 3.11 13.77
C TYR A 126 13.85 1.76 14.39
N GLN A 127 13.68 1.59 15.70
CA GLN A 127 13.99 0.33 16.38
C GLN A 127 13.13 -0.81 15.85
N VAL A 128 11.83 -0.56 15.60
CA VAL A 128 10.96 -1.53 14.93
C VAL A 128 11.50 -1.87 13.55
N ALA A 129 11.75 -0.87 12.69
CA ALA A 129 12.22 -1.09 11.32
C ALA A 129 13.51 -1.92 11.24
N THR A 130 14.44 -1.76 12.22
CA THR A 130 15.71 -2.51 12.25
C THR A 130 15.52 -3.98 12.60
N ARG A 131 14.35 -4.39 13.08
CA ARG A 131 14.06 -5.77 13.53
C ARG A 131 13.14 -6.53 12.58
N LEU A 132 12.58 -5.83 11.58
CA LEU A 132 11.75 -6.43 10.55
C LEU A 132 12.60 -7.06 9.44
N SER A 133 11.99 -8.00 8.72
CA SER A 133 12.56 -8.60 7.52
C SER A 133 12.19 -7.79 6.29
N TRP A 134 13.13 -7.56 5.37
CA TRP A 134 12.95 -6.74 4.19
C TRP A 134 13.15 -7.53 2.89
N LEU A 135 12.69 -6.96 1.76
CA LEU A 135 12.84 -7.52 0.40
C LEU A 135 12.40 -9.01 0.32
N GLY A 136 11.18 -9.27 0.77
CA GLY A 136 10.61 -10.61 0.75
C GLY A 136 11.30 -11.57 1.74
N GLN A 137 11.65 -11.08 2.92
CA GLN A 137 12.34 -11.82 4.00
C GLN A 137 13.76 -12.26 3.65
N ARG A 138 14.37 -11.65 2.63
CA ARG A 138 15.71 -12.04 2.15
C ARG A 138 16.83 -11.21 2.75
N GLU A 139 16.53 -10.01 3.25
CA GLU A 139 17.54 -9.08 3.73
C GLU A 139 17.23 -8.53 5.12
N SER A 140 18.26 -8.40 5.95
CA SER A 140 18.22 -7.70 7.23
C SER A 140 18.47 -6.20 7.00
N TRP A 141 18.09 -5.37 7.96
CA TRP A 141 18.33 -3.93 7.94
C TRP A 141 19.76 -3.52 7.55
N THR A 142 20.76 -4.29 8.01
CA THR A 142 22.19 -3.97 7.77
C THR A 142 22.60 -4.15 6.31
N GLN A 143 21.87 -4.93 5.54
CA GLN A 143 22.14 -5.21 4.13
C GLN A 143 21.50 -4.16 3.20
N LEU A 144 20.52 -3.40 3.71
CA LEU A 144 19.85 -2.36 2.94
C LEU A 144 20.78 -1.16 2.69
N ASP A 145 20.71 -0.61 1.49
CA ASP A 145 21.33 0.68 1.19
C ASP A 145 20.59 1.85 1.87
N PRO A 146 21.13 3.08 1.88
CA PRO A 146 20.50 4.22 2.54
C PRO A 146 19.12 4.57 2.02
N PHE A 147 18.84 4.41 0.72
CA PHE A 147 17.54 4.69 0.13
C PHE A 147 16.52 3.61 0.51
N GLN A 148 16.92 2.35 0.46
CA GLN A 148 16.10 1.23 0.93
C GLN A 148 15.74 1.36 2.41
N ARG A 149 16.69 1.78 3.28
CA ARG A 149 16.41 2.07 4.70
C ARG A 149 15.41 3.20 4.89
N PHE A 150 15.48 4.24 4.07
CA PHE A 150 14.51 5.32 4.08
C PHE A 150 13.11 4.81 3.72
N LEU A 151 12.99 4.01 2.66
CA LEU A 151 11.71 3.39 2.26
C LEU A 151 11.19 2.45 3.36
N ALA A 152 12.04 1.59 3.90
CA ALA A 152 11.69 0.67 4.99
C ALA A 152 11.18 1.40 6.24
N LEU A 153 11.82 2.50 6.63
CA LEU A 153 11.38 3.30 7.77
C LEU A 153 10.01 3.96 7.52
N THR A 154 9.81 4.55 6.35
CA THR A 154 8.54 5.21 6.01
C THR A 154 7.40 4.21 5.88
N GLU A 155 7.67 2.99 5.39
CA GLU A 155 6.70 1.89 5.37
C GLU A 155 6.38 1.41 6.79
N THR A 156 7.38 1.28 7.67
CA THR A 156 7.16 0.95 9.09
C THR A 156 6.27 1.98 9.76
N LEU A 157 6.50 3.28 9.52
CA LEU A 157 5.65 4.34 10.04
C LEU A 157 4.20 4.19 9.59
N ALA A 158 3.95 3.91 8.31
CA ALA A 158 2.59 3.73 7.80
C ALA A 158 1.86 2.54 8.46
N HIS A 159 2.58 1.46 8.76
CA HIS A 159 2.02 0.31 9.47
C HIS A 159 1.75 0.61 10.95
N LEU A 160 2.66 1.31 11.62
CA LEU A 160 2.48 1.74 13.02
C LEU A 160 1.29 2.71 13.15
N GLU A 161 1.16 3.68 12.25
CA GLU A 161 0.01 4.58 12.20
C GLU A 161 -1.31 3.81 12.00
N HIS A 162 -1.31 2.78 11.15
CA HIS A 162 -2.47 1.93 10.95
C HIS A 162 -2.85 1.15 12.22
N LEU A 163 -1.87 0.60 12.96
CA LEU A 163 -2.11 -0.08 14.24
C LEU A 163 -2.62 0.88 15.33
N VAL A 164 -2.14 2.13 15.32
CA VAL A 164 -2.67 3.18 16.21
C VAL A 164 -4.13 3.47 15.91
N ASP A 165 -4.49 3.54 14.61
CA ASP A 165 -5.88 3.76 14.19
C ASP A 165 -6.81 2.61 14.57
N LEU A 166 -6.30 1.38 14.56
CA LEU A 166 -7.04 0.21 15.02
C LEU A 166 -7.16 0.13 16.56
N GLY A 167 -6.42 0.97 17.29
CA GLY A 167 -6.37 0.94 18.74
C GLY A 167 -5.54 -0.22 19.31
N GLU A 168 -4.75 -0.90 18.49
CA GLU A 168 -3.87 -2.01 18.91
C GLU A 168 -2.53 -1.52 19.46
N VAL A 169 -2.13 -0.29 19.10
CA VAL A 169 -0.87 0.34 19.50
C VAL A 169 -1.14 1.76 19.98
N LEU A 170 -0.42 2.17 21.03
CA LEU A 170 -0.39 3.54 21.52
C LEU A 170 0.95 4.18 21.15
N VAL A 171 0.94 5.51 20.95
CA VAL A 171 2.15 6.29 20.70
C VAL A 171 2.27 7.41 21.74
N SER A 172 3.43 7.52 22.38
CA SER A 172 3.76 8.59 23.32
C SER A 172 5.24 8.91 23.21
N GLU A 173 5.59 10.20 23.12
CA GLU A 173 6.96 10.68 23.02
C GLU A 173 7.81 9.99 21.92
N GLY A 174 7.17 9.63 20.80
CA GLY A 174 7.81 8.95 19.68
C GLY A 174 8.09 7.46 19.89
N GLN A 175 7.57 6.87 20.99
CA GLN A 175 7.62 5.44 21.26
C GLN A 175 6.24 4.81 21.05
N TYR A 176 6.23 3.62 20.49
CA TYR A 176 5.05 2.79 20.23
C TYR A 176 5.01 1.64 21.21
N THR A 177 3.84 1.36 21.77
CA THR A 177 3.59 0.28 22.72
C THR A 177 2.30 -0.45 22.37
N LEU A 178 2.18 -1.74 22.73
CA LEU A 178 0.91 -2.42 22.64
C LEU A 178 -0.15 -1.73 23.51
N ALA A 179 -1.37 -1.62 22.99
CA ALA A 179 -2.49 -1.18 23.81
C ALA A 179 -2.80 -2.22 24.91
N PRO A 180 -3.21 -1.81 26.10
CA PRO A 180 -3.64 -2.75 27.14
C PRO A 180 -4.90 -3.50 26.65
N LEU A 181 -4.99 -4.79 27.00
CA LEU A 181 -6.15 -5.65 26.72
C LEU A 181 -7.39 -5.19 27.49
#